data_03f0d4c0956be6f1651c425fbad13d81
#
_entry.id   03f0d4c0956be6f1651c425fbad13d81
#
_cell.length_a   1.000
_cell.length_b   1.000
_cell.length_c   1.000
_cell.angle_alpha   90.00
_cell.angle_beta   90.00
_cell.angle_gamma   90.00
#
_symmetry.space_group_name_H-M   'P 1'
#
loop_
_entity.id
_entity.type
_entity.pdbx_description
1 polymer ?
#
loop_
_entity_poly.entity_id
_entity_poly.type
_entity_poly.pdbx_seq_one_letter_code
_entity_poly.pdbx_strand_id
1 'polypeptide(L)'
;MTKQDYMDEAEQVLFHVYNRFPVVFDHGEGVYLYDTDGKDYLDFASGIGVMAFGYGNRDYNDALTKQIGKILHTSNLYYHPPLVEAGKKLTRVSQMDKAFFTNSGAEAIEGAIKVAKKYAYLRDGHAGHEVIAMEHSFHGRTVGALSVTGTDHYREPFYPLMDGVKFATFNDLDSVKQQVTTATCAILLEPLQGEGGIYPATKEFLEGLRQLCDEKDILLIFDEIQCGMGRTGAMYTWQHYGVKPDIMTTAKALGGGVPVGAFLVTNRVAEASLVPGDHGTTYGGNPFVCAAVSKSIDLMEELQLPEHVQQVTPYFEEALAQLTKEYEFILGTAAWASCKDF
;
A
#
# COMPACT_ATOMS: atom_id res chain seq x y z
N MET A 1 -29.41 21.74 0.18
CA MET A 1 -28.63 21.84 -1.07
C MET A 1 -29.04 20.69 -1.97
N THR A 2 -29.24 20.97 -3.24
CA THR A 2 -29.43 19.91 -4.25
C THR A 2 -28.11 19.24 -4.59
N LYS A 3 -28.14 18.09 -5.24
CA LYS A 3 -26.95 17.43 -5.78
C LYS A 3 -26.10 18.39 -6.66
N GLN A 4 -26.78 19.20 -7.51
CA GLN A 4 -26.10 20.18 -8.36
C GLN A 4 -25.42 21.28 -7.53
N ASP A 5 -26.09 21.79 -6.48
CA ASP A 5 -25.48 22.81 -5.61
C ASP A 5 -24.17 22.31 -4.96
N TYR A 6 -24.13 21.04 -4.49
CA TYR A 6 -22.90 20.45 -3.95
C TYR A 6 -21.77 20.37 -4.98
N MET A 7 -22.09 19.98 -6.21
CA MET A 7 -21.09 19.90 -7.29
C MET A 7 -20.57 21.29 -7.67
N ASP A 8 -21.46 22.26 -7.84
CA ASP A 8 -21.10 23.63 -8.22
C ASP A 8 -20.26 24.32 -7.14
N GLU A 9 -20.61 24.15 -5.86
CA GLU A 9 -19.81 24.69 -4.78
C GLU A 9 -18.44 23.99 -4.65
N ALA A 10 -18.37 22.67 -4.85
CA ALA A 10 -17.11 21.94 -4.83
C ALA A 10 -16.13 22.46 -5.90
N GLU A 11 -16.61 22.76 -7.12
CA GLU A 11 -15.78 23.32 -8.19
C GLU A 11 -15.31 24.75 -7.88
N GLN A 12 -16.03 25.50 -7.05
CA GLN A 12 -15.62 26.84 -6.63
C GLN A 12 -14.56 26.86 -5.53
N VAL A 13 -14.56 25.85 -4.62
CA VAL A 13 -13.73 25.87 -3.40
C VAL A 13 -12.62 24.84 -3.37
N LEU A 14 -12.68 23.81 -4.21
CA LEU A 14 -11.68 22.75 -4.26
C LEU A 14 -10.77 22.93 -5.50
N PHE A 15 -9.47 22.68 -5.27
CA PHE A 15 -8.54 22.68 -6.40
C PHE A 15 -8.87 21.50 -7.34
N HIS A 16 -9.06 21.81 -8.63
CA HIS A 16 -9.53 20.84 -9.62
C HIS A 16 -8.38 19.95 -10.11
N VAL A 17 -8.09 18.89 -9.36
CA VAL A 17 -7.10 17.86 -9.72
C VAL A 17 -7.71 16.49 -10.00
N TYR A 18 -9.03 16.37 -9.88
CA TYR A 18 -9.78 15.15 -10.17
C TYR A 18 -10.95 15.42 -11.10
N ASN A 19 -11.14 14.59 -12.11
CA ASN A 19 -12.37 14.53 -12.90
C ASN A 19 -13.40 13.68 -12.13
N ARG A 20 -14.20 14.34 -11.27
CA ARG A 20 -15.16 13.65 -10.41
C ARG A 20 -16.36 13.17 -11.21
N PHE A 21 -16.85 11.95 -10.90
CA PHE A 21 -18.14 11.50 -11.41
C PHE A 21 -19.27 12.38 -10.83
N PRO A 22 -20.38 12.62 -11.57
CA PRO A 22 -21.47 13.50 -11.13
C PRO A 22 -22.39 12.78 -10.12
N VAL A 23 -21.81 12.32 -9.01
CA VAL A 23 -22.47 11.63 -7.91
C VAL A 23 -22.08 12.31 -6.61
N VAL A 24 -23.04 12.52 -5.71
CA VAL A 24 -22.81 13.04 -4.36
C VAL A 24 -23.26 11.98 -3.38
N PHE A 25 -22.32 11.22 -2.83
CA PHE A 25 -22.60 10.19 -1.84
C PHE A 25 -22.96 10.81 -0.48
N ASP A 26 -23.94 10.22 0.19
CA ASP A 26 -24.39 10.60 1.54
C ASP A 26 -23.94 9.57 2.58
N HIS A 27 -24.24 8.31 2.37
CA HIS A 27 -23.89 7.22 3.30
C HIS A 27 -23.59 5.91 2.56
N GLY A 28 -23.15 4.91 3.32
CA GLY A 28 -22.91 3.55 2.82
C GLY A 28 -23.37 2.50 3.81
N GLU A 29 -23.82 1.35 3.31
CA GLU A 29 -24.21 0.17 4.10
C GLU A 29 -23.74 -1.11 3.40
N GLY A 30 -22.98 -1.94 4.09
CA GLY A 30 -22.41 -3.16 3.52
C GLY A 30 -21.53 -2.84 2.31
N VAL A 31 -21.93 -3.33 1.14
CA VAL A 31 -21.23 -3.10 -0.13
C VAL A 31 -21.86 -2.01 -1.02
N TYR A 32 -22.83 -1.29 -0.49
CA TYR A 32 -23.56 -0.25 -1.21
C TYR A 32 -23.24 1.14 -0.70
N LEU A 33 -23.13 2.08 -1.65
CA LEU A 33 -23.11 3.52 -1.42
C LEU A 33 -24.45 4.11 -1.87
N TYR A 34 -24.92 5.13 -1.17
CA TYR A 34 -26.17 5.83 -1.46
C TYR A 34 -25.88 7.30 -1.71
N ASP A 35 -26.44 7.84 -2.79
CA ASP A 35 -26.30 9.26 -3.09
C ASP A 35 -27.40 10.11 -2.37
N THR A 36 -27.26 11.41 -2.44
CA THR A 36 -28.20 12.38 -1.84
C THR A 36 -29.63 12.32 -2.38
N ASP A 37 -29.84 11.66 -3.53
CA ASP A 37 -31.15 11.42 -4.12
C ASP A 37 -31.72 10.05 -3.69
N GLY A 38 -30.98 9.28 -2.88
CA GLY A 38 -31.36 7.97 -2.38
C GLY A 38 -31.13 6.81 -3.36
N LYS A 39 -30.38 7.07 -4.45
CA LYS A 39 -30.00 6.01 -5.38
C LYS A 39 -28.85 5.20 -4.79
N ASP A 40 -28.94 3.89 -4.90
CA ASP A 40 -27.90 2.93 -4.49
C ASP A 40 -26.91 2.62 -5.62
N TYR A 41 -25.68 2.34 -5.21
CA TYR A 41 -24.56 1.94 -6.08
C TYR A 41 -23.83 0.78 -5.43
N LEU A 42 -23.72 -0.33 -6.15
CA LEU A 42 -22.85 -1.44 -5.74
C LEU A 42 -21.39 -1.03 -5.91
N ASP A 43 -20.65 -0.96 -4.81
CA ASP A 43 -19.27 -0.45 -4.80
C ASP A 43 -18.24 -1.55 -5.06
N PHE A 44 -17.73 -1.61 -6.29
CA PHE A 44 -16.57 -2.43 -6.64
C PHE A 44 -15.22 -1.72 -6.50
N ALA A 45 -15.21 -0.38 -6.29
CA ALA A 45 -13.98 0.39 -6.14
C ALA A 45 -13.42 0.36 -4.72
N SER A 46 -14.28 0.14 -3.71
CA SER A 46 -13.89 0.09 -2.28
C SER A 46 -13.06 1.31 -1.83
N GLY A 47 -13.31 2.50 -2.40
CA GLY A 47 -12.49 3.69 -2.15
C GLY A 47 -11.02 3.51 -2.56
N ILE A 48 -10.77 2.85 -3.69
CA ILE A 48 -9.46 2.45 -4.22
C ILE A 48 -8.79 1.40 -3.29
N GLY A 49 -9.54 0.32 -3.03
CA GLY A 49 -9.04 -0.83 -2.25
C GLY A 49 -8.84 -0.57 -0.75
N VAL A 50 -9.65 0.32 -0.16
CA VAL A 50 -9.55 0.74 1.25
C VAL A 50 -10.62 0.09 2.12
N MET A 51 -11.89 0.08 1.67
CA MET A 51 -13.06 -0.31 2.47
C MET A 51 -13.25 -1.84 2.48
N ALA A 52 -12.28 -2.56 3.03
CA ALA A 52 -12.28 -4.02 3.04
C ALA A 52 -13.43 -4.66 3.86
N PHE A 53 -14.01 -3.93 4.80
CA PHE A 53 -15.10 -4.39 5.68
C PHE A 53 -16.47 -3.88 5.24
N GLY A 54 -16.54 -3.23 4.07
CA GLY A 54 -17.71 -2.51 3.63
C GLY A 54 -18.01 -1.27 4.48
N TYR A 55 -19.18 -0.70 4.27
CA TYR A 55 -19.65 0.52 4.94
C TYR A 55 -20.50 0.17 6.15
N GLY A 56 -20.42 1.00 7.20
CA GLY A 56 -21.28 0.84 8.38
C GLY A 56 -20.95 -0.38 9.27
N ASN A 57 -19.77 -1.00 9.12
CA ASN A 57 -19.38 -2.12 9.98
C ASN A 57 -19.41 -1.71 11.44
N ARG A 58 -20.32 -2.33 12.20
CA ARG A 58 -20.62 -1.94 13.58
C ARG A 58 -19.42 -2.13 14.50
N ASP A 59 -18.75 -3.27 14.44
CA ASP A 59 -17.65 -3.59 15.35
C ASP A 59 -16.46 -2.66 15.13
N TYR A 60 -16.22 -2.29 13.86
CA TYR A 60 -15.21 -1.30 13.50
C TYR A 60 -15.58 0.08 14.05
N ASN A 61 -16.80 0.55 13.78
CA ASN A 61 -17.27 1.87 14.22
C ASN A 61 -17.31 1.99 15.75
N ASP A 62 -17.74 0.94 16.46
CA ASP A 62 -17.76 0.90 17.94
C ASP A 62 -16.34 1.00 18.52
N ALA A 63 -15.35 0.32 17.92
CA ALA A 63 -13.96 0.41 18.34
C ALA A 63 -13.40 1.84 18.19
N LEU A 64 -13.69 2.50 17.08
CA LEU A 64 -13.29 3.89 16.85
C LEU A 64 -13.99 4.85 17.81
N THR A 65 -15.30 4.73 17.98
CA THR A 65 -16.10 5.56 18.89
C THR A 65 -15.60 5.43 20.33
N LYS A 66 -15.29 4.22 20.77
CA LYS A 66 -14.69 3.97 22.08
C LYS A 66 -13.33 4.66 22.24
N GLN A 67 -12.50 4.65 21.21
CA GLN A 67 -11.19 5.30 21.27
C GLN A 67 -11.30 6.83 21.25
N ILE A 68 -12.22 7.40 20.48
CA ILE A 68 -12.53 8.84 20.46
C ILE A 68 -12.91 9.33 21.88
N GLY A 69 -13.68 8.55 22.63
CA GLY A 69 -14.06 8.87 24.01
C GLY A 69 -12.92 8.80 25.04
N LYS A 70 -11.70 8.37 24.64
CA LYS A 70 -10.54 8.28 25.52
C LYS A 70 -9.50 9.35 25.18
N ILE A 71 -8.72 9.10 24.12
CA ILE A 71 -7.64 9.98 23.69
C ILE A 71 -7.40 9.79 22.19
N LEU A 72 -7.36 10.89 21.44
CA LEU A 72 -7.17 10.89 20.01
C LEU A 72 -5.70 10.93 19.60
N HIS A 73 -4.91 11.75 20.30
CA HIS A 73 -3.53 12.04 19.93
C HIS A 73 -2.68 12.35 21.15
N THR A 74 -1.39 11.93 21.13
CA THR A 74 -0.42 12.26 22.19
C THR A 74 0.94 12.71 21.66
N SER A 75 1.34 12.39 20.49
CA SER A 75 2.68 12.37 19.91
C SER A 75 3.47 11.07 20.18
N ASN A 76 4.45 10.82 19.32
CA ASN A 76 5.35 9.66 19.45
C ASN A 76 6.44 9.81 20.54
N LEU A 77 6.41 10.90 21.30
CA LEU A 77 7.28 11.08 22.46
C LEU A 77 6.80 10.28 23.69
N TYR A 78 5.59 9.74 23.65
CA TYR A 78 4.97 8.98 24.75
C TYR A 78 4.47 7.62 24.29
N TYR A 79 4.53 6.65 25.18
CA TYR A 79 3.91 5.34 24.96
C TYR A 79 2.41 5.40 25.23
N HIS A 80 1.65 4.63 24.44
CA HIS A 80 0.22 4.39 24.71
C HIS A 80 -0.20 2.98 24.29
N PRO A 81 -1.17 2.36 25.00
CA PRO A 81 -1.54 0.96 24.74
C PRO A 81 -1.96 0.66 23.30
N PRO A 82 -2.79 1.49 22.60
CA PRO A 82 -3.16 1.22 21.23
C PRO A 82 -1.95 1.10 20.27
N LEU A 83 -0.89 1.88 20.45
CA LEU A 83 0.33 1.79 19.62
C LEU A 83 1.00 0.42 19.76
N VAL A 84 1.15 -0.02 20.99
CA VAL A 84 1.80 -1.31 21.29
C VAL A 84 0.95 -2.47 20.77
N GLU A 85 -0.36 -2.40 20.92
CA GLU A 85 -1.29 -3.40 20.41
C GLU A 85 -1.28 -3.48 18.89
N ALA A 86 -1.42 -2.34 18.20
CA ALA A 86 -1.36 -2.26 16.75
C ALA A 86 -0.01 -2.76 16.22
N GLY A 87 1.10 -2.35 16.84
CA GLY A 87 2.43 -2.80 16.46
C GLY A 87 2.60 -4.32 16.59
N LYS A 88 2.14 -4.91 17.70
CA LYS A 88 2.18 -6.37 17.92
C LYS A 88 1.34 -7.13 16.87
N LYS A 89 0.12 -6.68 16.61
CA LYS A 89 -0.75 -7.32 15.62
C LYS A 89 -0.14 -7.21 14.23
N LEU A 90 0.29 -6.03 13.85
CA LEU A 90 0.83 -5.77 12.52
C LEU A 90 2.13 -6.57 12.27
N THR A 91 3.07 -6.59 13.22
CA THR A 91 4.30 -7.39 13.08
C THR A 91 4.01 -8.89 13.04
N ARG A 92 3.03 -9.36 13.81
CA ARG A 92 2.61 -10.78 13.78
C ARG A 92 2.05 -11.19 12.41
N VAL A 93 1.06 -10.46 11.88
CA VAL A 93 0.40 -10.86 10.62
C VAL A 93 1.29 -10.64 9.41
N SER A 94 2.19 -9.66 9.45
CA SER A 94 3.16 -9.38 8.38
C SER A 94 4.42 -10.24 8.47
N GLN A 95 4.66 -10.91 9.59
CA GLN A 95 5.90 -11.63 9.90
C GLN A 95 7.17 -10.75 9.79
N MET A 96 7.00 -9.42 9.89
CA MET A 96 8.11 -8.46 10.01
C MET A 96 8.40 -8.20 11.49
N ASP A 97 9.55 -7.57 11.80
CA ASP A 97 10.01 -7.49 13.19
C ASP A 97 9.70 -6.15 13.86
N LYS A 98 9.78 -5.04 13.13
CA LYS A 98 9.54 -3.69 13.65
C LYS A 98 8.66 -2.90 12.70
N ALA A 99 7.80 -2.03 13.23
CA ALA A 99 6.90 -1.18 12.47
C ALA A 99 7.06 0.29 12.86
N PHE A 100 6.97 1.18 11.88
CA PHE A 100 6.80 2.62 12.06
C PHE A 100 5.50 3.04 11.35
N PHE A 101 4.59 3.68 12.09
CA PHE A 101 3.32 4.15 11.55
C PHE A 101 3.45 5.54 10.94
N THR A 102 2.83 5.72 9.76
CA THR A 102 2.74 6.96 9.00
C THR A 102 1.27 7.33 8.77
N ASN A 103 1.00 8.41 8.03
CA ASN A 103 -0.37 8.86 7.75
C ASN A 103 -0.89 8.41 6.38
N SER A 104 -0.01 7.91 5.53
CA SER A 104 -0.34 7.51 4.16
C SER A 104 0.66 6.48 3.63
N GLY A 105 0.29 5.83 2.51
CA GLY A 105 1.21 4.96 1.78
C GLY A 105 2.42 5.71 1.22
N ALA A 106 2.22 6.93 0.69
CA ALA A 106 3.33 7.74 0.20
C ALA A 106 4.37 8.02 1.29
N GLU A 107 3.94 8.37 2.52
CA GLU A 107 4.85 8.55 3.65
C GLU A 107 5.54 7.23 4.06
N ALA A 108 4.88 6.10 3.92
CA ALA A 108 5.50 4.80 4.18
C ALA A 108 6.64 4.51 3.17
N ILE A 109 6.46 4.83 1.89
CA ILE A 109 7.49 4.76 0.86
C ILE A 109 8.64 5.71 1.14
N GLU A 110 8.36 6.97 1.53
CA GLU A 110 9.40 7.94 1.94
C GLU A 110 10.26 7.38 3.09
N GLY A 111 9.61 6.78 4.09
CA GLY A 111 10.28 6.11 5.20
C GLY A 111 11.14 4.94 4.76
N ALA A 112 10.62 4.06 3.89
CA ALA A 112 11.34 2.91 3.36
C ALA A 112 12.59 3.31 2.57
N ILE A 113 12.50 4.35 1.72
CA ILE A 113 13.65 4.92 0.99
C ILE A 113 14.71 5.45 1.96
N LYS A 114 14.27 6.19 3.00
CA LYS A 114 15.20 6.71 4.02
C LYS A 114 15.89 5.60 4.80
N VAL A 115 15.17 4.54 5.18
CA VAL A 115 15.75 3.36 5.82
C VAL A 115 16.85 2.77 4.94
N ALA A 116 16.56 2.52 3.66
CA ALA A 116 17.51 1.92 2.73
C ALA A 116 18.76 2.78 2.52
N LYS A 117 18.57 4.09 2.29
CA LYS A 117 19.69 5.02 2.12
C LYS A 117 20.53 5.14 3.39
N LYS A 118 19.92 5.14 4.59
CA LYS A 118 20.65 5.21 5.87
C LYS A 118 21.40 3.91 6.14
N TYR A 119 20.80 2.74 5.85
CA TYR A 119 21.46 1.44 5.95
C TYR A 119 22.75 1.44 5.12
N ALA A 120 22.66 1.80 3.85
CA ALA A 120 23.82 1.85 2.96
C ALA A 120 24.85 2.92 3.39
N TYR A 121 24.39 4.08 3.87
CA TYR A 121 25.29 5.10 4.42
C TYR A 121 26.13 4.57 5.59
N LEU A 122 25.52 3.81 6.50
CA LEU A 122 26.25 3.23 7.64
C LEU A 122 27.17 2.09 7.21
N ARG A 123 26.78 1.31 6.21
CA ARG A 123 27.59 0.24 5.63
C ARG A 123 28.84 0.78 4.90
N ASP A 124 28.66 1.80 4.07
CA ASP A 124 29.67 2.24 3.10
C ASP A 124 30.43 3.50 3.55
N GLY A 125 29.92 4.20 4.58
CA GLY A 125 30.54 5.41 5.12
C GLY A 125 30.37 6.70 4.29
N HIS A 126 29.50 6.67 3.25
CA HIS A 126 29.22 7.82 2.38
C HIS A 126 27.76 7.85 1.92
N ALA A 127 27.31 9.01 1.44
CA ALA A 127 25.99 9.20 0.81
C ALA A 127 26.06 8.96 -0.73
N GLY A 128 24.93 9.16 -1.42
CA GLY A 128 24.85 9.05 -2.89
C GLY A 128 24.35 7.70 -3.38
N HIS A 129 23.62 6.97 -2.53
CA HIS A 129 23.10 5.65 -2.89
C HIS A 129 21.87 5.71 -3.80
N GLU A 130 21.75 4.68 -4.64
CA GLU A 130 20.74 4.52 -5.68
C GLU A 130 19.65 3.53 -5.28
N VAL A 131 18.43 3.78 -5.77
CA VAL A 131 17.29 2.86 -5.66
C VAL A 131 16.87 2.42 -7.04
N ILE A 132 16.68 1.12 -7.25
CA ILE A 132 16.10 0.56 -8.45
C ILE A 132 14.60 0.34 -8.19
N ALA A 133 13.73 0.93 -9.02
CA ALA A 133 12.29 0.72 -9.03
C ALA A 133 11.87 0.04 -10.34
N MET A 134 10.60 -0.35 -10.46
CA MET A 134 10.11 -1.02 -11.66
C MET A 134 9.36 -0.06 -12.58
N GLU A 135 9.49 -0.25 -13.89
CA GLU A 135 8.64 0.39 -14.89
C GLU A 135 7.17 0.10 -14.60
N HIS A 136 6.27 1.02 -14.92
CA HIS A 136 4.82 0.95 -14.70
C HIS A 136 4.39 0.84 -13.23
N SER A 137 5.31 0.97 -12.27
CA SER A 137 4.97 0.96 -10.84
C SER A 137 4.27 2.24 -10.39
N PHE A 138 3.56 2.14 -9.26
CA PHE A 138 2.95 3.28 -8.57
C PHE A 138 3.25 3.23 -7.07
N HIS A 139 3.98 4.22 -6.57
CA HIS A 139 4.40 4.27 -5.16
C HIS A 139 3.92 5.51 -4.39
N GLY A 140 3.25 6.45 -5.05
CA GLY A 140 2.68 7.64 -4.42
C GLY A 140 2.91 8.95 -5.17
N ARG A 141 2.46 10.06 -4.57
CA ARG A 141 2.42 11.39 -5.18
C ARG A 141 3.31 12.43 -4.46
N THR A 142 3.94 12.11 -3.33
CA THR A 142 4.98 12.96 -2.73
C THR A 142 6.23 12.93 -3.61
N VAL A 143 7.08 13.96 -3.53
CA VAL A 143 8.22 14.08 -4.45
C VAL A 143 9.15 12.86 -4.39
N GLY A 144 9.46 12.32 -3.20
CA GLY A 144 10.29 11.12 -3.09
C GLY A 144 9.58 9.86 -3.58
N ALA A 145 8.31 9.63 -3.22
CA ALA A 145 7.53 8.50 -3.71
C ALA A 145 7.26 8.59 -5.22
N LEU A 146 7.05 9.81 -5.75
CA LEU A 146 6.92 10.08 -7.17
C LEU A 146 8.22 9.76 -7.91
N SER A 147 9.37 10.02 -7.31
CA SER A 147 10.68 9.74 -7.91
C SER A 147 10.89 8.26 -8.23
N VAL A 148 10.30 7.37 -7.43
CA VAL A 148 10.39 5.91 -7.62
C VAL A 148 9.17 5.29 -8.32
N THR A 149 8.18 6.12 -8.69
CA THR A 149 7.00 5.69 -9.49
C THR A 149 7.40 5.54 -10.96
N GLY A 150 7.20 4.35 -11.54
CA GLY A 150 7.71 3.98 -12.87
C GLY A 150 6.89 4.47 -14.06
N THR A 151 5.84 5.25 -13.83
CA THR A 151 4.95 5.78 -14.88
C THR A 151 5.35 7.21 -15.25
N ASP A 152 5.96 7.39 -16.43
CA ASP A 152 6.60 8.64 -16.85
C ASP A 152 5.70 9.87 -16.81
N HIS A 153 4.46 9.77 -17.30
CA HIS A 153 3.57 10.93 -17.35
C HIS A 153 3.23 11.50 -15.97
N TYR A 154 3.40 10.74 -14.89
CA TYR A 154 3.24 11.25 -13.53
C TYR A 154 4.45 12.05 -13.07
N ARG A 155 5.65 11.76 -13.59
CA ARG A 155 6.93 12.35 -13.17
C ARG A 155 7.34 13.55 -13.99
N GLU A 156 7.12 13.49 -15.30
CA GLU A 156 7.65 14.43 -16.30
C GLU A 156 7.46 15.90 -15.92
N PRO A 157 6.28 16.37 -15.48
CA PRO A 157 6.07 17.78 -15.15
C PRO A 157 6.80 18.27 -13.89
N PHE A 158 7.40 17.36 -13.08
CA PHE A 158 7.93 17.66 -11.75
C PHE A 158 9.44 17.53 -11.62
N TYR A 159 10.16 17.39 -12.73
CA TYR A 159 11.61 17.37 -12.69
C TYR A 159 12.20 18.73 -12.28
N PRO A 160 13.34 18.76 -11.50
CA PRO A 160 14.12 17.60 -11.08
C PRO A 160 13.48 16.86 -9.89
N LEU A 161 13.50 15.53 -9.95
CA LEU A 161 13.10 14.65 -8.86
C LEU A 161 14.34 14.19 -8.06
N MET A 162 14.15 13.25 -7.12
CA MET A 162 15.23 12.70 -6.32
C MET A 162 16.25 11.98 -7.21
N ASP A 163 17.54 12.35 -7.08
CA ASP A 163 18.63 11.69 -7.80
C ASP A 163 18.86 10.25 -7.33
N GLY A 164 19.49 9.45 -8.20
CA GLY A 164 19.88 8.08 -7.89
C GLY A 164 18.71 7.09 -7.98
N VAL A 165 17.69 7.39 -8.78
CA VAL A 165 16.61 6.44 -9.10
C VAL A 165 16.82 5.87 -10.48
N LYS A 166 16.74 4.55 -10.59
CA LYS A 166 16.82 3.81 -11.86
C LYS A 166 15.59 2.94 -12.01
N PHE A 167 15.21 2.65 -13.25
CA PHE A 167 14.07 1.80 -13.54
C PHE A 167 14.53 0.55 -14.30
N ALA A 168 13.89 -0.57 -13.95
CA ALA A 168 14.07 -1.86 -14.60
C ALA A 168 12.72 -2.42 -15.04
N THR A 169 12.74 -3.27 -16.05
CA THR A 169 11.53 -3.94 -16.54
C THR A 169 11.05 -4.97 -15.52
N PHE A 170 9.76 -4.88 -15.16
CA PHE A 170 9.14 -5.80 -14.22
C PHE A 170 9.12 -7.24 -14.76
N ASN A 171 9.38 -8.22 -13.90
CA ASN A 171 9.54 -9.64 -14.26
C ASN A 171 10.76 -9.95 -15.18
N ASP A 172 11.71 -9.01 -15.32
CA ASP A 172 12.98 -9.23 -16.03
C ASP A 172 14.17 -9.04 -15.08
N LEU A 173 14.68 -10.15 -14.55
CA LEU A 173 15.82 -10.15 -13.62
C LEU A 173 17.10 -9.62 -14.27
N ASP A 174 17.29 -9.83 -15.56
CA ASP A 174 18.49 -9.35 -16.25
C ASP A 174 18.43 -7.84 -16.46
N SER A 175 17.26 -7.28 -16.74
CA SER A 175 17.04 -5.83 -16.72
C SER A 175 17.44 -5.23 -15.36
N VAL A 176 17.01 -5.84 -14.24
CA VAL A 176 17.42 -5.38 -12.89
C VAL A 176 18.93 -5.47 -12.69
N LYS A 177 19.57 -6.59 -13.04
CA LYS A 177 21.02 -6.77 -12.91
C LYS A 177 21.82 -5.72 -13.66
N GLN A 178 21.35 -5.27 -14.84
CA GLN A 178 21.99 -4.22 -15.63
C GLN A 178 21.97 -2.86 -14.94
N GLN A 179 20.96 -2.58 -14.07
CA GLN A 179 20.86 -1.33 -13.32
C GLN A 179 21.70 -1.33 -12.02
N VAL A 180 22.07 -2.52 -11.51
CA VAL A 180 22.82 -2.63 -10.26
C VAL A 180 24.23 -2.06 -10.40
N THR A 181 24.59 -1.18 -9.48
CA THR A 181 25.95 -0.62 -9.34
C THR A 181 26.43 -0.80 -7.90
N THR A 182 27.66 -0.38 -7.64
CA THR A 182 28.20 -0.32 -6.27
C THR A 182 27.48 0.68 -5.37
N ALA A 183 26.74 1.64 -5.95
CA ALA A 183 25.93 2.61 -5.21
C ALA A 183 24.51 2.12 -4.93
N THR A 184 24.06 1.00 -5.50
CA THR A 184 22.69 0.50 -5.30
C THR A 184 22.49 0.08 -3.86
N CYS A 185 21.48 0.65 -3.19
CA CYS A 185 21.13 0.35 -1.81
C CYS A 185 19.84 -0.44 -1.67
N ALA A 186 18.92 -0.33 -2.63
CA ALA A 186 17.62 -1.03 -2.57
C ALA A 186 17.06 -1.33 -3.96
N ILE A 187 16.23 -2.38 -4.00
CA ILE A 187 15.32 -2.69 -5.09
C ILE A 187 13.90 -2.60 -4.51
N LEU A 188 13.07 -1.72 -5.09
CA LEU A 188 11.69 -1.45 -4.68
C LEU A 188 10.72 -1.93 -5.75
N LEU A 189 9.73 -2.74 -5.36
CA LEU A 189 8.66 -3.18 -6.25
C LEU A 189 7.39 -3.51 -5.50
N GLU A 190 6.28 -3.51 -6.23
CA GLU A 190 5.01 -4.11 -5.81
C GLU A 190 5.07 -5.62 -6.15
N PRO A 191 4.80 -6.55 -5.23
CA PRO A 191 4.68 -7.99 -5.59
C PRO A 191 3.55 -8.26 -6.61
N LEU A 192 2.59 -7.34 -6.68
CA LEU A 192 1.59 -7.24 -7.73
C LEU A 192 1.42 -5.77 -8.08
N GLN A 193 1.77 -5.37 -9.31
CA GLN A 193 1.53 -4.02 -9.81
C GLN A 193 0.04 -3.79 -10.02
N GLY A 194 -0.59 -3.01 -9.14
CA GLY A 194 -2.02 -2.72 -9.23
C GLY A 194 -2.34 -1.70 -10.30
N GLU A 195 -1.89 -0.46 -10.12
CA GLU A 195 -2.12 0.65 -11.07
C GLU A 195 -1.46 0.42 -12.44
N GLY A 196 -0.46 -0.45 -12.50
CA GLY A 196 0.20 -0.85 -13.73
C GLY A 196 -0.59 -1.83 -14.60
N GLY A 197 -1.77 -2.32 -14.15
CA GLY A 197 -2.65 -3.21 -14.91
C GLY A 197 -2.79 -4.62 -14.33
N ILE A 198 -2.63 -4.78 -13.02
CA ILE A 198 -2.77 -6.04 -12.27
C ILE A 198 -1.80 -7.12 -12.76
N TYR A 199 -0.52 -6.79 -12.77
CA TYR A 199 0.55 -7.72 -13.15
C TYR A 199 1.21 -8.32 -11.90
N PRO A 200 1.04 -9.63 -11.62
CA PRO A 200 1.76 -10.29 -10.53
C PRO A 200 3.23 -10.51 -10.89
N ALA A 201 4.09 -10.42 -9.89
CA ALA A 201 5.46 -10.89 -10.03
C ALA A 201 5.49 -12.42 -10.23
N THR A 202 6.45 -12.89 -11.01
CA THR A 202 6.70 -14.33 -11.05
C THR A 202 7.51 -14.77 -9.83
N LYS A 203 7.33 -16.02 -9.42
CA LYS A 203 8.08 -16.57 -8.29
C LYS A 203 9.59 -16.56 -8.56
N GLU A 204 9.97 -16.94 -9.75
CA GLU A 204 11.37 -16.97 -10.20
C GLU A 204 12.01 -15.58 -10.16
N PHE A 205 11.26 -14.53 -10.52
CA PHE A 205 11.72 -13.15 -10.45
C PHE A 205 11.98 -12.74 -9.01
N LEU A 206 11.02 -12.97 -8.09
CA LEU A 206 11.18 -12.62 -6.68
C LEU A 206 12.30 -13.40 -5.99
N GLU A 207 12.43 -14.70 -6.26
CA GLU A 207 13.52 -15.52 -5.75
C GLU A 207 14.89 -15.03 -6.28
N GLY A 208 14.95 -14.69 -7.56
CA GLY A 208 16.16 -14.11 -8.18
C GLY A 208 16.52 -12.74 -7.60
N LEU A 209 15.52 -11.88 -7.32
CA LEU A 209 15.75 -10.60 -6.64
C LEU A 209 16.27 -10.81 -5.21
N ARG A 210 15.69 -11.77 -4.47
CA ARG A 210 16.14 -12.07 -3.10
C ARG A 210 17.59 -12.53 -3.10
N GLN A 211 17.94 -13.46 -3.97
CA GLN A 211 19.31 -13.93 -4.11
C GLN A 211 20.27 -12.78 -4.47
N LEU A 212 19.93 -11.96 -5.45
CA LEU A 212 20.74 -10.81 -5.87
C LEU A 212 20.94 -9.82 -4.72
N CYS A 213 19.88 -9.53 -3.96
CA CYS A 213 19.94 -8.63 -2.81
C CYS A 213 20.84 -9.20 -1.70
N ASP A 214 20.75 -10.50 -1.41
CA ASP A 214 21.60 -11.16 -0.41
C ASP A 214 23.08 -11.17 -0.81
N GLU A 215 23.37 -11.46 -2.08
CA GLU A 215 24.75 -11.48 -2.60
C GLU A 215 25.42 -10.10 -2.62
N LYS A 216 24.64 -9.03 -2.78
CA LYS A 216 25.16 -7.66 -2.94
C LYS A 216 24.97 -6.79 -1.69
N ASP A 217 24.35 -7.32 -0.64
CA ASP A 217 23.89 -6.56 0.54
C ASP A 217 23.04 -5.33 0.15
N ILE A 218 22.09 -5.55 -0.77
CA ILE A 218 21.09 -4.59 -1.23
C ILE A 218 19.77 -4.93 -0.52
N LEU A 219 18.99 -3.93 -0.07
CA LEU A 219 17.72 -4.17 0.58
C LEU A 219 16.59 -4.41 -0.41
N LEU A 220 15.81 -5.47 -0.21
CA LEU A 220 14.61 -5.76 -0.96
C LEU A 220 13.41 -5.10 -0.28
N ILE A 221 12.73 -4.19 -0.99
CA ILE A 221 11.56 -3.45 -0.49
C ILE A 221 10.33 -3.91 -1.25
N PHE A 222 9.32 -4.40 -0.53
CA PHE A 222 8.02 -4.69 -1.12
C PHE A 222 6.99 -3.63 -0.74
N ASP A 223 6.38 -3.04 -1.76
CA ASP A 223 5.23 -2.17 -1.61
C ASP A 223 3.95 -3.03 -1.61
N GLU A 224 3.42 -3.23 -0.42
CA GLU A 224 2.19 -3.99 -0.17
C GLU A 224 1.00 -3.05 0.13
N ILE A 225 1.09 -1.78 -0.25
CA ILE A 225 0.06 -0.77 0.02
C ILE A 225 -1.27 -1.13 -0.64
N GLN A 226 -1.23 -1.60 -1.89
CA GLN A 226 -2.44 -1.99 -2.61
C GLN A 226 -2.70 -3.49 -2.56
N CYS A 227 -1.69 -4.30 -2.76
CA CYS A 227 -1.82 -5.76 -2.86
C CYS A 227 -1.86 -6.49 -1.51
N GLY A 228 -1.49 -5.82 -0.40
CA GLY A 228 -1.55 -6.38 0.95
C GLY A 228 -2.94 -6.39 1.59
N MET A 229 -2.98 -6.63 2.88
CA MET A 229 -4.19 -6.65 3.71
C MET A 229 -5.33 -7.49 3.12
N GLY A 230 -5.02 -8.76 2.81
CA GLY A 230 -6.01 -9.74 2.36
C GLY A 230 -6.37 -9.70 0.87
N ARG A 231 -5.95 -8.63 0.13
CA ARG A 231 -6.36 -8.38 -1.25
C ARG A 231 -6.12 -9.55 -2.21
N THR A 232 -5.04 -10.27 -2.03
CA THR A 232 -4.62 -11.37 -2.90
C THR A 232 -4.93 -12.77 -2.33
N GLY A 233 -5.65 -12.84 -1.21
CA GLY A 233 -5.95 -14.12 -0.55
C GLY A 233 -4.90 -14.57 0.47
N ALA A 234 -3.93 -13.73 0.77
CA ALA A 234 -3.05 -13.84 1.93
C ALA A 234 -3.03 -12.50 2.66
N MET A 235 -2.64 -12.44 3.93
CA MET A 235 -2.57 -11.16 4.66
C MET A 235 -1.65 -10.17 3.94
N TYR A 236 -0.51 -10.65 3.43
CA TYR A 236 0.39 -9.94 2.55
C TYR A 236 0.80 -10.80 1.36
N THR A 237 0.90 -10.20 0.20
CA THR A 237 1.12 -10.88 -1.10
C THR A 237 2.41 -11.68 -1.12
N TRP A 238 3.48 -11.18 -0.51
CA TRP A 238 4.77 -11.88 -0.46
C TRP A 238 4.68 -13.27 0.20
N GLN A 239 3.66 -13.50 1.06
CA GLN A 239 3.47 -14.78 1.74
C GLN A 239 3.10 -15.92 0.77
N HIS A 240 2.49 -15.61 -0.38
CA HIS A 240 2.25 -16.61 -1.44
C HIS A 240 3.54 -17.15 -2.05
N TYR A 241 4.55 -16.28 -2.14
CA TYR A 241 5.83 -16.63 -2.77
C TYR A 241 6.84 -17.22 -1.79
N GLY A 242 6.69 -16.96 -0.51
CA GLY A 242 7.67 -17.32 0.52
C GLY A 242 8.97 -16.51 0.44
N VAL A 243 8.96 -15.39 -0.29
CA VAL A 243 10.11 -14.49 -0.44
C VAL A 243 9.94 -13.29 0.47
N LYS A 244 10.59 -13.32 1.63
CA LYS A 244 10.47 -12.26 2.64
C LYS A 244 11.31 -11.03 2.24
N PRO A 245 10.72 -9.81 2.23
CA PRO A 245 11.46 -8.57 2.02
C PRO A 245 12.25 -8.16 3.27
N ASP A 246 13.21 -7.25 3.09
CA ASP A 246 13.90 -6.56 4.18
C ASP A 246 13.06 -5.42 4.75
N ILE A 247 12.31 -4.75 3.87
CA ILE A 247 11.40 -3.65 4.19
C ILE A 247 10.07 -3.90 3.46
N MET A 248 8.96 -3.65 4.14
CA MET A 248 7.62 -3.73 3.56
C MET A 248 6.83 -2.47 3.89
N THR A 249 6.08 -1.93 2.92
CA THR A 249 5.15 -0.82 3.16
C THR A 249 3.71 -1.30 3.09
N THR A 250 2.83 -0.69 3.85
CA THR A 250 1.39 -1.01 3.90
C THR A 250 0.56 0.23 4.23
N ALA A 251 -0.68 0.30 3.72
CA ALA A 251 -1.64 1.37 3.97
C ALA A 251 -3.06 0.93 3.58
N LYS A 252 -3.87 1.82 3.03
CA LYS A 252 -5.21 1.53 2.47
C LYS A 252 -6.08 0.72 3.45
N ALA A 253 -6.35 -0.56 3.16
CA ALA A 253 -7.17 -1.42 4.02
C ALA A 253 -6.60 -1.62 5.44
N LEU A 254 -5.33 -1.30 5.69
CA LEU A 254 -4.75 -1.27 7.02
C LEU A 254 -5.56 -0.39 7.98
N GLY A 255 -6.06 0.74 7.48
CA GLY A 255 -6.86 1.69 8.26
C GLY A 255 -8.37 1.49 8.15
N GLY A 256 -8.88 0.65 7.23
CA GLY A 256 -10.32 0.43 7.05
C GLY A 256 -11.14 1.69 6.76
N GLY A 257 -10.52 2.73 6.16
CA GLY A 257 -11.10 4.05 5.90
C GLY A 257 -10.42 5.19 6.65
N VAL A 258 -9.75 4.92 7.77
CA VAL A 258 -8.94 5.91 8.50
C VAL A 258 -7.57 6.06 7.81
N PRO A 259 -7.10 7.30 7.53
CA PRO A 259 -5.80 7.52 6.92
C PRO A 259 -4.65 7.00 7.79
N VAL A 260 -3.95 6.00 7.30
CA VAL A 260 -2.76 5.41 7.92
C VAL A 260 -1.90 4.70 6.88
N GLY A 261 -0.61 4.68 7.13
CA GLY A 261 0.35 3.81 6.50
C GLY A 261 1.34 3.29 7.54
N ALA A 262 2.18 2.37 7.13
CA ALA A 262 3.32 1.92 7.92
C ALA A 262 4.42 1.40 7.00
N PHE A 263 5.66 1.53 7.42
CA PHE A 263 6.73 0.70 6.91
C PHE A 263 7.22 -0.24 8.02
N LEU A 264 7.56 -1.45 7.62
CA LEU A 264 8.03 -2.49 8.51
C LEU A 264 9.39 -2.97 8.04
N VAL A 265 10.23 -3.35 9.00
CA VAL A 265 11.60 -3.77 8.73
C VAL A 265 11.94 -5.04 9.49
N THR A 266 12.93 -5.79 8.99
CA THR A 266 13.55 -6.88 9.74
C THR A 266 14.43 -6.34 10.87
N ASN A 267 14.72 -7.14 11.90
CA ASN A 267 15.63 -6.76 12.99
C ASN A 267 17.00 -6.34 12.44
N ARG A 268 17.55 -7.06 11.45
CA ARG A 268 18.81 -6.72 10.79
C ARG A 268 18.82 -5.26 10.30
N VAL A 269 17.75 -4.85 9.61
CA VAL A 269 17.62 -3.49 9.07
C VAL A 269 17.37 -2.47 10.18
N ALA A 270 16.54 -2.82 11.18
CA ALA A 270 16.24 -1.92 12.30
C ALA A 270 17.48 -1.55 13.11
N GLU A 271 18.39 -2.51 13.30
CA GLU A 271 19.63 -2.32 14.09
C GLU A 271 20.71 -1.55 13.33
N ALA A 272 20.64 -1.53 11.99
CA ALA A 272 21.66 -0.95 11.12
C ALA A 272 21.14 0.21 10.24
N SER A 273 20.09 0.91 10.64
CA SER A 273 19.53 2.02 9.85
C SER A 273 19.17 3.25 10.67
N LEU A 274 17.89 3.61 10.74
CA LEU A 274 17.44 4.83 11.39
C LEU A 274 17.59 4.78 12.92
N VAL A 275 18.04 5.88 13.48
CA VAL A 275 18.14 6.08 14.93
C VAL A 275 17.27 7.26 15.38
N PRO A 276 17.03 7.46 16.70
CA PRO A 276 16.25 8.60 17.20
C PRO A 276 16.75 9.93 16.63
N GLY A 277 15.84 10.70 16.00
CA GLY A 277 16.11 11.97 15.33
C GLY A 277 16.22 11.88 13.80
N ASP A 278 16.40 10.72 13.20
CA ASP A 278 16.54 10.59 11.75
C ASP A 278 15.19 10.67 11.00
N HIS A 279 14.10 10.27 11.66
CA HIS A 279 12.76 10.23 11.06
C HIS A 279 11.70 10.51 12.12
N GLY A 280 10.53 11.01 11.68
CA GLY A 280 9.44 11.32 12.59
C GLY A 280 8.15 11.70 11.85
N THR A 281 7.06 11.73 12.60
CA THR A 281 5.74 12.15 12.13
C THR A 281 4.97 12.74 13.33
N THR A 282 4.15 13.75 13.10
CA THR A 282 3.29 14.30 14.14
C THR A 282 2.14 13.38 14.48
N TYR A 283 1.43 12.86 13.47
CA TYR A 283 0.17 12.12 13.66
C TYR A 283 0.29 10.60 13.49
N GLY A 284 1.31 10.12 12.79
CA GLY A 284 1.48 8.68 12.52
C GLY A 284 1.57 7.89 13.82
N GLY A 285 0.78 6.82 13.93
CA GLY A 285 0.74 5.98 15.13
C GLY A 285 -0.02 6.58 16.32
N ASN A 286 -0.86 7.61 16.13
CA ASN A 286 -1.67 8.14 17.22
C ASN A 286 -2.67 7.10 17.76
N PRO A 287 -3.22 7.28 18.99
CA PRO A 287 -4.10 6.29 19.62
C PRO A 287 -5.34 5.94 18.78
N PHE A 288 -5.95 6.91 18.10
CA PHE A 288 -7.14 6.70 17.28
C PHE A 288 -6.82 5.83 16.04
N VAL A 289 -5.77 6.18 15.33
CA VAL A 289 -5.32 5.43 14.15
C VAL A 289 -4.88 4.01 14.52
N CYS A 290 -4.18 3.84 15.65
CA CYS A 290 -3.76 2.52 16.13
C CYS A 290 -4.95 1.65 16.55
N ALA A 291 -6.03 2.23 17.09
CA ALA A 291 -7.26 1.49 17.35
C ALA A 291 -7.91 1.01 16.04
N ALA A 292 -7.92 1.86 15.00
CA ALA A 292 -8.38 1.48 13.67
C ALA A 292 -7.56 0.31 13.10
N VAL A 293 -6.23 0.41 13.10
CA VAL A 293 -5.33 -0.67 12.64
C VAL A 293 -5.56 -1.97 13.40
N SER A 294 -5.63 -1.90 14.73
CA SER A 294 -5.87 -3.10 15.57
C SER A 294 -7.19 -3.77 15.21
N LYS A 295 -8.27 -3.00 15.05
CA LYS A 295 -9.58 -3.58 14.73
C LYS A 295 -9.65 -4.05 13.28
N SER A 296 -8.98 -3.37 12.35
CA SER A 296 -8.87 -3.84 10.96
C SER A 296 -8.21 -5.23 10.89
N ILE A 297 -7.11 -5.44 11.62
CA ILE A 297 -6.44 -6.74 11.64
C ILE A 297 -7.35 -7.81 12.29
N ASP A 298 -8.03 -7.48 13.40
CA ASP A 298 -8.97 -8.40 14.04
C ASP A 298 -10.07 -8.83 13.06
N LEU A 299 -10.68 -7.88 12.35
CA LEU A 299 -11.75 -8.18 11.38
C LEU A 299 -11.26 -8.99 10.18
N MET A 300 -10.04 -8.75 9.69
CA MET A 300 -9.44 -9.59 8.64
C MET A 300 -9.39 -11.06 9.07
N GLU A 301 -8.99 -11.32 10.32
CA GLU A 301 -8.87 -12.66 10.89
C GLU A 301 -10.23 -13.24 11.31
N GLU A 302 -11.06 -12.48 12.02
CA GLU A 302 -12.39 -12.91 12.49
C GLU A 302 -13.33 -13.28 11.33
N LEU A 303 -13.30 -12.51 10.26
CA LEU A 303 -14.13 -12.72 9.07
C LEU A 303 -13.44 -13.62 8.03
N GLN A 304 -12.22 -14.08 8.29
CA GLN A 304 -11.44 -14.93 7.38
C GLN A 304 -11.39 -14.35 5.95
N LEU A 305 -11.16 -13.03 5.82
CA LEU A 305 -11.24 -12.34 4.53
C LEU A 305 -10.21 -12.84 3.51
N PRO A 306 -8.94 -13.12 3.86
CA PRO A 306 -8.00 -13.72 2.93
C PRO A 306 -8.49 -15.07 2.39
N GLU A 307 -9.03 -15.93 3.24
CA GLU A 307 -9.57 -17.24 2.86
C GLU A 307 -10.81 -17.10 2.00
N HIS A 308 -11.69 -16.13 2.30
CA HIS A 308 -12.85 -15.83 1.48
C HIS A 308 -12.44 -15.40 0.05
N VAL A 309 -11.42 -14.54 -0.06
CA VAL A 309 -10.87 -14.13 -1.36
C VAL A 309 -10.39 -15.35 -2.15
N GLN A 310 -9.66 -16.29 -1.54
CA GLN A 310 -9.24 -17.53 -2.20
C GLN A 310 -10.44 -18.37 -2.70
N GLN A 311 -11.51 -18.42 -1.91
CA GLN A 311 -12.71 -19.21 -2.26
C GLN A 311 -13.49 -18.62 -3.45
N VAL A 312 -13.59 -17.29 -3.55
CA VAL A 312 -14.37 -16.64 -4.61
C VAL A 312 -13.57 -16.39 -5.89
N THR A 313 -12.23 -16.36 -5.82
CA THR A 313 -11.34 -16.09 -6.96
C THR A 313 -11.61 -17.03 -8.16
N PRO A 314 -11.70 -18.35 -8.01
CA PRO A 314 -11.95 -19.24 -9.15
C PRO A 314 -13.26 -18.94 -9.90
N TYR A 315 -14.31 -18.55 -9.18
CA TYR A 315 -15.57 -18.15 -9.78
C TYR A 315 -15.42 -16.91 -10.68
N PHE A 316 -14.69 -15.90 -10.19
CA PHE A 316 -14.43 -14.69 -11.00
C PHE A 316 -13.53 -14.97 -12.20
N GLU A 317 -12.51 -15.80 -12.04
CA GLU A 317 -11.60 -16.18 -13.12
C GLU A 317 -12.34 -16.94 -14.23
N GLU A 318 -13.22 -17.87 -13.87
CA GLU A 318 -14.04 -18.59 -14.84
C GLU A 318 -14.99 -17.64 -15.57
N ALA A 319 -15.69 -16.74 -14.85
CA ALA A 319 -16.60 -15.78 -15.45
C ALA A 319 -15.89 -14.81 -16.41
N LEU A 320 -14.72 -14.29 -16.02
CA LEU A 320 -13.90 -13.42 -16.86
C LEU A 320 -13.36 -14.13 -18.09
N ALA A 321 -12.91 -15.40 -17.94
CA ALA A 321 -12.46 -16.21 -19.07
C ALA A 321 -13.60 -16.52 -20.06
N GLN A 322 -14.85 -16.63 -19.57
CA GLN A 322 -16.01 -16.78 -20.44
C GLN A 322 -16.31 -15.50 -21.20
N LEU A 323 -16.28 -14.33 -20.54
CA LEU A 323 -16.50 -13.05 -21.21
C LEU A 323 -15.47 -12.80 -22.33
N THR A 324 -14.21 -13.14 -22.10
CA THR A 324 -13.15 -13.03 -23.13
C THR A 324 -13.44 -13.90 -24.36
N LYS A 325 -14.13 -15.04 -24.20
CA LYS A 325 -14.52 -15.91 -25.32
C LYS A 325 -15.78 -15.41 -26.04
N GLU A 326 -16.69 -14.79 -25.31
CA GLU A 326 -17.97 -14.31 -25.85
C GLU A 326 -17.86 -12.98 -26.60
N TYR A 327 -16.89 -12.14 -26.21
CA TYR A 327 -16.76 -10.76 -26.73
C TYR A 327 -15.39 -10.52 -27.33
N GLU A 328 -15.30 -10.43 -28.66
CA GLU A 328 -14.06 -10.24 -29.42
C GLU A 328 -13.29 -8.94 -29.06
N PHE A 329 -13.98 -7.90 -28.54
CA PHE A 329 -13.34 -6.65 -28.12
C PHE A 329 -12.63 -6.77 -26.77
N ILE A 330 -12.86 -7.83 -25.99
CA ILE A 330 -12.14 -8.13 -24.77
C ILE A 330 -10.88 -8.91 -25.14
N LEU A 331 -9.74 -8.22 -25.25
CA LEU A 331 -8.47 -8.82 -25.67
C LEU A 331 -7.83 -9.67 -24.58
N GLY A 332 -8.23 -9.48 -23.32
CA GLY A 332 -7.73 -10.23 -22.16
C GLY A 332 -8.34 -9.71 -20.87
N THR A 333 -8.19 -10.47 -19.81
CA THR A 333 -8.58 -10.07 -18.45
C THR A 333 -7.39 -10.28 -17.53
N ALA A 334 -7.10 -9.28 -16.68
CA ALA A 334 -6.11 -9.38 -15.63
C ALA A 334 -6.83 -9.62 -14.31
N ALA A 335 -6.47 -10.68 -13.61
CA ALA A 335 -7.04 -11.00 -12.32
C ALA A 335 -6.04 -11.80 -11.49
N TRP A 336 -5.82 -11.36 -10.27
CA TRP A 336 -5.14 -12.16 -9.27
C TRP A 336 -5.81 -11.96 -7.93
N ALA A 337 -6.38 -13.05 -7.40
CA ALA A 337 -7.25 -13.01 -6.23
C ALA A 337 -8.36 -11.94 -6.38
N SER A 338 -8.51 -11.00 -5.46
CA SER A 338 -9.54 -9.95 -5.54
C SER A 338 -9.06 -8.64 -6.19
N CYS A 339 -7.83 -8.59 -6.71
CA CYS A 339 -7.37 -7.50 -7.56
C CYS A 339 -7.91 -7.73 -8.98
N LYS A 340 -8.96 -7.02 -9.35
CA LYS A 340 -9.62 -7.17 -10.66
C LYS A 340 -9.87 -5.76 -11.21
N ASP A 341 -9.27 -5.45 -12.35
CA ASP A 341 -9.65 -4.31 -13.18
C ASP A 341 -10.69 -4.76 -14.21
N PHE A 342 -11.72 -3.96 -14.34
CA PHE A 342 -12.76 -4.09 -15.34
C PHE A 342 -12.61 -3.01 -16.41
#